data_818e71e6621d29dd512ae66802c6864f
#
_entry.id   818e71e6621d29dd512ae66802c6864f
#
_cell.length_a   1.000
_cell.length_b   1.000
_cell.length_c   1.000
_cell.angle_alpha   90.00
_cell.angle_beta   90.00
_cell.angle_gamma   90.00
#
_symmetry.space_group_name_H-M   'P 1'
#
loop_
_entity.id
_entity.type
_entity.pdbx_description
1 polymer ?
#
loop_
_entity_poly.entity_id
_entity_poly.type
_entity_poly.pdbx_seq_one_letter_code
_entity_poly.pdbx_strand_id
1 'polypeptide(L)'
;MSASSQYAYVMKSMTKSFPGAAKPVLNQINLQFYRGAKIGIVGPNGAGKSTLMKIMAGIDTDYSGEAWPGENITVGYLPQEPQLDASKTVLENVKDGAREMADKLDRFNEISMIMADPPEDVDFDALMEEMGTLQEQIDAADGWTLDNQLEIAMEALRCPPSDWGVESLSGGEKRRIALTRLLIQKPDILLLDEPTNHLDAESVTWLENHLKEYAGAVLMITHDRYFLDNVVGWILELDRGKYFPYEGNYSTYLEKKAKRLEQEDREATGRQKAINDELEWIRQGPKGRQTKSKARIAKFEQLVASQENRAPGKAQIVIQVPERLGGKVIEAKGISKAYGDKLLFEDLSFMLPPGGIVGVIGPNGAGKSTLFRIITGQETPDSGEIDIGSTVRLGYVDQSRDHLDPSKNVWEEVSDGLDYVKVNGHDMSTRAYVGAFNFKGQDQQKNVGKLSGGERNRVHIAKMLKRGGNVLLLDEPTNDLDVETLAALEEAIENFAGCAVVISHDRFFLDRLATHILAFEGDSHVEWFEGNFEAYEEDKRRRLGDAADRPTRLAYKKLTR
;
A
#
# COMPACT_ATOMS: atom_id res chain seq x y z
N MET A 1 -28.18 -17.47 23.17
CA MET A 1 -26.89 -16.80 22.84
C MET A 1 -27.18 -15.33 22.62
N SER A 2 -26.62 -14.43 23.42
CA SER A 2 -26.87 -13.00 23.29
C SER A 2 -26.30 -12.48 21.95
N ALA A 3 -26.97 -11.54 21.30
CA ALA A 3 -26.53 -10.96 20.03
C ALA A 3 -25.12 -10.34 20.08
N SER A 4 -24.55 -10.13 21.27
CA SER A 4 -23.19 -9.61 21.48
C SER A 4 -22.07 -10.60 21.16
N SER A 5 -22.31 -11.91 21.13
CA SER A 5 -21.26 -12.91 20.87
C SER A 5 -20.93 -13.10 19.38
N GLN A 6 -21.69 -12.48 18.47
CA GLN A 6 -21.54 -12.65 17.03
C GLN A 6 -20.58 -11.63 16.40
N TYR A 7 -20.41 -10.46 17.03
CA TYR A 7 -19.59 -9.38 16.48
C TYR A 7 -18.22 -9.31 17.16
N ALA A 8 -17.18 -9.13 16.37
CA ALA A 8 -15.83 -8.89 16.84
C ALA A 8 -15.65 -7.44 17.31
N TYR A 9 -16.28 -6.48 16.60
CA TYR A 9 -16.20 -5.06 16.92
C TYR A 9 -17.50 -4.34 16.55
N VAL A 10 -17.91 -3.33 17.34
CA VAL A 10 -19.13 -2.56 17.11
C VAL A 10 -18.84 -1.06 17.19
N MET A 11 -19.38 -0.28 16.27
CA MET A 11 -19.38 1.18 16.29
C MET A 11 -20.80 1.71 16.18
N LYS A 12 -21.17 2.70 17.03
CA LYS A 12 -22.48 3.36 17.00
C LYS A 12 -22.31 4.86 16.97
N SER A 13 -22.85 5.49 15.92
CA SER A 13 -22.83 6.94 15.70
C SER A 13 -21.46 7.57 15.93
N MET A 14 -20.38 6.81 15.65
CA MET A 14 -19.02 7.25 15.85
C MET A 14 -18.67 8.39 14.90
N THR A 15 -18.19 9.51 15.44
CA THR A 15 -17.83 10.71 14.67
C THR A 15 -16.48 11.22 15.14
N LYS A 16 -15.57 11.45 14.19
CA LYS A 16 -14.23 12.02 14.45
C LYS A 16 -14.04 13.30 13.66
N SER A 17 -13.64 14.36 14.36
CA SER A 17 -13.26 15.66 13.80
C SER A 17 -11.87 16.05 14.29
N PHE A 18 -11.09 16.71 13.45
CA PHE A 18 -9.80 17.28 13.85
C PHE A 18 -9.95 18.79 14.07
N PRO A 19 -9.17 19.39 15.00
CA PRO A 19 -9.17 20.84 15.22
C PRO A 19 -8.87 21.60 13.93
N GLY A 20 -9.73 22.57 13.58
CA GLY A 20 -9.60 23.37 12.36
C GLY A 20 -10.18 22.75 11.09
N ALA A 21 -10.65 21.50 11.11
CA ALA A 21 -11.33 20.91 9.98
C ALA A 21 -12.78 21.41 9.86
N ALA A 22 -13.19 21.84 8.66
CA ALA A 22 -14.54 22.34 8.40
C ALA A 22 -15.63 21.24 8.47
N LYS A 23 -15.25 19.98 8.30
CA LYS A 23 -16.16 18.81 8.33
C LYS A 23 -15.49 17.66 9.08
N PRO A 24 -16.28 16.77 9.73
CA PRO A 24 -15.73 15.56 10.33
C PRO A 24 -15.10 14.65 9.30
N VAL A 25 -13.98 14.03 9.67
CA VAL A 25 -13.30 13.03 8.82
C VAL A 25 -14.09 11.72 8.77
N LEU A 26 -14.67 11.32 9.90
CA LEU A 26 -15.62 10.21 10.01
C LEU A 26 -16.91 10.75 10.61
N ASN A 27 -18.05 10.51 9.97
CA ASN A 27 -19.32 11.10 10.36
C ASN A 27 -20.40 10.04 10.57
N GLN A 28 -20.85 9.90 11.83
CA GLN A 28 -21.93 8.98 12.24
C GLN A 28 -21.74 7.54 11.72
N ILE A 29 -20.55 7.00 11.91
CA ILE A 29 -20.21 5.63 11.49
C ILE A 29 -20.97 4.63 12.37
N ASN A 30 -21.74 3.75 11.72
CA ASN A 30 -22.45 2.65 12.35
C ASN A 30 -22.03 1.35 11.64
N LEU A 31 -21.11 0.60 12.26
CA LEU A 31 -20.51 -0.59 11.68
C LEU A 31 -20.50 -1.72 12.71
N GLN A 32 -20.67 -2.93 12.21
CA GLN A 32 -20.57 -4.16 12.98
C GLN A 32 -19.68 -5.13 12.20
N PHE A 33 -18.59 -5.55 12.81
CA PHE A 33 -17.62 -6.45 12.21
C PHE A 33 -17.81 -7.86 12.76
N TYR A 34 -17.97 -8.83 11.86
CA TYR A 34 -18.13 -10.23 12.23
C TYR A 34 -16.79 -10.88 12.57
N ARG A 35 -16.81 -11.89 13.42
CA ARG A 35 -15.64 -12.75 13.68
C ARG A 35 -15.21 -13.45 12.39
N GLY A 36 -13.92 -13.55 12.16
CA GLY A 36 -13.36 -14.19 10.96
C GLY A 36 -13.52 -13.41 9.65
N ALA A 37 -14.19 -12.24 9.64
CA ALA A 37 -14.36 -11.45 8.43
C ALA A 37 -13.02 -10.91 7.90
N LYS A 38 -12.82 -10.95 6.58
CA LYS A 38 -11.68 -10.36 5.88
C LYS A 38 -12.16 -9.10 5.15
N ILE A 39 -11.69 -7.94 5.58
CA ILE A 39 -12.23 -6.64 5.14
C ILE A 39 -11.11 -5.74 4.65
N GLY A 40 -11.19 -5.29 3.40
CA GLY A 40 -10.34 -4.25 2.84
C GLY A 40 -10.94 -2.87 3.06
N ILE A 41 -10.18 -1.93 3.61
CA ILE A 41 -10.59 -0.54 3.78
C ILE A 41 -9.97 0.29 2.66
N VAL A 42 -10.81 0.87 1.82
CA VAL A 42 -10.39 1.66 0.66
C VAL A 42 -10.93 3.08 0.72
N GLY A 43 -10.35 3.98 -0.04
CA GLY A 43 -10.78 5.37 -0.14
C GLY A 43 -9.62 6.32 -0.37
N PRO A 44 -9.88 7.59 -0.74
CA PRO A 44 -8.83 8.57 -0.99
C PRO A 44 -7.96 8.84 0.25
N ASN A 45 -6.78 9.38 0.01
CA ASN A 45 -5.91 9.81 1.12
C ASN A 45 -6.60 10.92 1.92
N GLY A 46 -6.51 10.82 3.25
CA GLY A 46 -7.23 11.72 4.16
C GLY A 46 -8.70 11.36 4.43
N ALA A 47 -9.25 10.28 3.84
CA ALA A 47 -10.62 9.83 4.09
C ALA A 47 -10.86 9.27 5.50
N GLY A 48 -9.80 9.11 6.30
CA GLY A 48 -9.90 8.62 7.69
C GLY A 48 -9.63 7.13 7.87
N LYS A 49 -9.06 6.44 6.88
CA LYS A 49 -8.75 5.00 6.94
C LYS A 49 -7.93 4.63 8.17
N SER A 50 -6.72 5.18 8.29
CA SER A 50 -5.83 4.92 9.44
C SER A 50 -6.39 5.48 10.77
N THR A 51 -7.21 6.54 10.72
CA THR A 51 -7.92 7.06 11.89
C THR A 51 -8.94 6.04 12.41
N LEU A 52 -9.71 5.41 11.51
CA LEU A 52 -10.64 4.34 11.86
C LEU A 52 -9.92 3.19 12.55
N MET A 53 -8.78 2.73 12.00
CA MET A 53 -7.97 1.68 12.62
C MET A 53 -7.40 2.07 13.99
N LYS A 54 -6.91 3.32 14.15
CA LYS A 54 -6.40 3.81 15.44
C LYS A 54 -7.50 3.85 16.51
N ILE A 55 -8.73 4.19 16.13
CA ILE A 55 -9.89 4.13 17.04
C ILE A 55 -10.17 2.68 17.41
N MET A 56 -10.19 1.75 16.45
CA MET A 56 -10.39 0.32 16.71
C MET A 56 -9.30 -0.28 17.58
N ALA A 57 -8.07 0.17 17.43
CA ALA A 57 -6.93 -0.23 18.25
C ALA A 57 -6.91 0.40 19.66
N GLY A 58 -7.86 1.31 19.96
CA GLY A 58 -7.89 2.04 21.24
C GLY A 58 -6.80 3.10 21.41
N ILE A 59 -6.08 3.44 20.33
CA ILE A 59 -5.00 4.44 20.34
C ILE A 59 -5.58 5.86 20.28
N ASP A 60 -6.59 6.07 19.44
CA ASP A 60 -7.31 7.35 19.35
C ASP A 60 -8.65 7.23 20.07
N THR A 61 -8.78 7.89 21.21
CA THR A 61 -9.98 7.90 22.06
C THR A 61 -10.76 9.21 21.97
N ASP A 62 -10.27 10.19 21.18
CA ASP A 62 -10.91 11.48 20.99
C ASP A 62 -11.93 11.45 19.84
N TYR A 63 -13.10 10.87 20.10
CA TYR A 63 -14.24 10.82 19.18
C TYR A 63 -15.56 10.89 19.96
N SER A 64 -16.65 11.20 19.26
CA SER A 64 -18.01 11.12 19.82
C SER A 64 -18.73 9.86 19.32
N GLY A 65 -19.71 9.40 20.07
CA GLY A 65 -20.39 8.12 19.84
C GLY A 65 -19.69 6.99 20.60
N GLU A 66 -19.89 5.77 20.16
CA GLU A 66 -19.43 4.57 20.85
C GLU A 66 -18.68 3.64 19.89
N ALA A 67 -17.56 3.07 20.35
CA ALA A 67 -16.77 2.08 19.60
C ALA A 67 -16.09 1.12 20.60
N TRP A 68 -16.34 -0.20 20.47
CA TRP A 68 -15.79 -1.18 21.40
C TRP A 68 -15.61 -2.56 20.76
N PRO A 69 -14.58 -3.33 21.18
CA PRO A 69 -14.45 -4.74 20.81
C PRO A 69 -15.48 -5.60 21.54
N GLY A 70 -15.75 -6.78 21.01
CA GLY A 70 -16.55 -7.80 21.72
C GLY A 70 -15.89 -8.28 23.00
N GLU A 71 -16.64 -8.99 23.84
CA GLU A 71 -16.10 -9.56 25.09
C GLU A 71 -14.96 -10.55 24.80
N ASN A 72 -13.86 -10.42 25.54
CA ASN A 72 -12.64 -11.25 25.41
C ASN A 72 -12.04 -11.23 23.99
N ILE A 73 -12.17 -10.14 23.28
CA ILE A 73 -11.55 -9.93 21.95
C ILE A 73 -10.26 -9.17 22.09
N THR A 74 -9.17 -9.76 21.63
CA THR A 74 -7.87 -9.13 21.52
C THR A 74 -7.73 -8.42 20.18
N VAL A 75 -7.16 -7.19 20.19
CA VAL A 75 -6.94 -6.38 18.98
C VAL A 75 -5.46 -6.16 18.80
N GLY A 76 -4.94 -6.56 17.65
CA GLY A 76 -3.57 -6.28 17.25
C GLY A 76 -3.53 -5.28 16.11
N TYR A 77 -2.59 -4.33 16.13
CA TYR A 77 -2.47 -3.27 15.14
C TYR A 77 -1.05 -3.11 14.63
N LEU A 78 -0.91 -3.15 13.30
CA LEU A 78 0.31 -2.78 12.60
C LEU A 78 0.18 -1.35 12.07
N PRO A 79 0.83 -0.36 12.70
CA PRO A 79 0.85 1.01 12.19
C PRO A 79 1.79 1.16 11.00
N GLN A 80 1.67 2.25 10.25
CA GLN A 80 2.55 2.58 9.14
C GLN A 80 4.02 2.70 9.57
N GLU A 81 4.28 3.24 10.77
CA GLU A 81 5.61 3.33 11.40
C GLU A 81 5.59 2.62 12.75
N PRO A 82 5.94 1.32 12.78
CA PRO A 82 5.91 0.54 14.01
C PRO A 82 7.08 0.89 14.93
N GLN A 83 6.82 0.84 16.23
CA GLN A 83 7.82 0.97 17.27
C GLN A 83 8.31 -0.42 17.71
N LEU A 84 9.62 -0.60 17.71
CA LEU A 84 10.32 -1.77 18.23
C LEU A 84 11.15 -1.37 19.45
N ASP A 85 11.42 -2.33 20.32
CA ASP A 85 12.29 -2.12 21.47
C ASP A 85 13.75 -2.08 21.01
N ALA A 86 14.36 -0.89 21.09
CA ALA A 86 15.72 -0.64 20.64
C ALA A 86 16.77 -1.41 21.45
N SER A 87 16.45 -1.83 22.68
CA SER A 87 17.35 -2.60 23.54
C SER A 87 17.44 -4.08 23.20
N LYS A 88 16.55 -4.58 22.31
CA LYS A 88 16.40 -5.98 21.95
C LYS A 88 16.91 -6.29 20.56
N THR A 89 17.27 -7.55 20.35
CA THR A 89 17.57 -8.10 19.02
C THR A 89 16.30 -8.27 18.17
N VAL A 90 16.49 -8.60 16.91
CA VAL A 90 15.38 -8.93 15.98
C VAL A 90 14.54 -10.08 16.52
N LEU A 91 15.19 -11.19 16.94
CA LEU A 91 14.50 -12.36 17.48
C LEU A 91 13.71 -12.04 18.76
N GLU A 92 14.30 -11.30 19.69
CA GLU A 92 13.65 -10.92 20.94
C GLU A 92 12.42 -10.04 20.69
N ASN A 93 12.48 -9.10 19.73
CA ASN A 93 11.34 -8.30 19.34
C ASN A 93 10.21 -9.14 18.70
N VAL A 94 10.55 -10.19 17.95
CA VAL A 94 9.54 -11.10 17.39
C VAL A 94 8.94 -12.01 18.47
N LYS A 95 9.77 -12.55 19.38
CA LYS A 95 9.34 -13.37 20.52
C LYS A 95 8.39 -12.64 21.47
N ASP A 96 8.48 -11.30 21.57
CA ASP A 96 7.52 -10.50 22.36
C ASP A 96 6.06 -10.68 21.87
N GLY A 97 5.83 -11.09 20.62
CA GLY A 97 4.49 -11.43 20.11
C GLY A 97 3.90 -12.69 20.75
N ALA A 98 4.73 -13.62 21.17
CA ALA A 98 4.34 -14.85 21.85
C ALA A 98 4.86 -14.92 23.29
N ARG A 99 5.05 -13.78 23.95
CA ARG A 99 5.73 -13.67 25.24
C ARG A 99 5.12 -14.59 26.30
N GLU A 100 3.80 -14.63 26.39
CA GLU A 100 3.11 -15.51 27.36
C GLU A 100 3.45 -16.99 27.15
N MET A 101 3.53 -17.43 25.89
CA MET A 101 3.89 -18.81 25.55
C MET A 101 5.38 -19.06 25.76
N ALA A 102 6.24 -18.10 25.38
CA ALA A 102 7.68 -18.19 25.61
C ALA A 102 8.01 -18.28 27.10
N ASP A 103 7.38 -17.43 27.94
CA ASP A 103 7.54 -17.45 29.39
C ASP A 103 7.10 -18.81 29.99
N LYS A 104 6.02 -19.43 29.47
CA LYS A 104 5.59 -20.77 29.89
C LYS A 104 6.57 -21.86 29.49
N LEU A 105 7.12 -21.80 28.28
CA LEU A 105 8.14 -22.74 27.80
C LEU A 105 9.43 -22.61 28.61
N ASP A 106 9.89 -21.37 28.86
CA ASP A 106 11.07 -21.11 29.66
C ASP A 106 10.89 -21.61 31.09
N ARG A 107 9.71 -21.39 31.70
CA ARG A 107 9.38 -21.90 33.04
C ARG A 107 9.33 -23.42 33.08
N PHE A 108 8.73 -24.06 32.07
CA PHE A 108 8.70 -25.53 31.97
C PHE A 108 10.12 -26.10 31.87
N ASN A 109 10.99 -25.49 31.06
CA ASN A 109 12.40 -25.90 30.91
C ASN A 109 13.18 -25.68 32.22
N GLU A 110 12.94 -24.56 32.92
CA GLU A 110 13.54 -24.27 34.22
C GLU A 110 13.17 -25.32 35.27
N ILE A 111 11.88 -25.67 35.37
CA ILE A 111 11.41 -26.73 36.26
C ILE A 111 12.06 -28.07 35.90
N SER A 112 12.14 -28.40 34.60
CA SER A 112 12.79 -29.61 34.11
C SER A 112 14.26 -29.70 34.53
N MET A 113 14.99 -28.58 34.49
CA MET A 113 16.39 -28.50 34.95
C MET A 113 16.51 -28.66 36.47
N ILE A 114 15.62 -28.00 37.24
CA ILE A 114 15.56 -28.16 38.71
C ILE A 114 15.26 -29.60 39.09
N MET A 115 14.37 -30.28 38.37
CA MET A 115 14.04 -31.68 38.64
C MET A 115 15.18 -32.63 38.27
N ALA A 116 16.08 -32.27 37.31
CA ALA A 116 17.25 -33.08 36.95
C ALA A 116 18.36 -33.02 38.00
N ASP A 117 18.50 -31.88 38.71
CA ASP A 117 19.49 -31.68 39.81
C ASP A 117 18.84 -30.86 40.95
N PRO A 118 17.99 -31.51 41.78
CA PRO A 118 17.15 -30.81 42.76
C PRO A 118 17.97 -30.29 43.93
N PRO A 119 17.84 -28.99 44.30
CA PRO A 119 18.36 -28.47 45.57
C PRO A 119 17.74 -29.18 46.81
N GLU A 120 18.45 -29.19 47.96
CA GLU A 120 18.04 -29.94 49.16
C GLU A 120 16.67 -29.51 49.74
N ASP A 121 16.15 -28.32 49.47
CA ASP A 121 14.92 -27.73 50.05
C ASP A 121 13.81 -27.50 49.03
N VAL A 122 13.69 -28.29 47.96
CA VAL A 122 12.67 -28.12 46.89
C VAL A 122 11.40 -28.93 47.19
N ASP A 123 10.27 -28.26 47.09
CA ASP A 123 8.96 -28.92 47.09
C ASP A 123 8.68 -29.57 45.71
N PHE A 124 9.01 -30.87 45.64
CA PHE A 124 8.94 -31.65 44.41
C PHE A 124 7.50 -31.84 43.92
N ASP A 125 6.54 -31.96 44.83
CA ASP A 125 5.13 -32.16 44.49
C ASP A 125 4.53 -30.91 43.88
N ALA A 126 4.84 -29.73 44.42
CA ALA A 126 4.41 -28.45 43.86
C ALA A 126 4.99 -28.20 42.48
N LEU A 127 6.27 -28.53 42.23
CA LEU A 127 6.90 -28.39 40.91
C LEU A 127 6.30 -29.36 39.88
N MET A 128 5.94 -30.59 40.28
CA MET A 128 5.28 -31.55 39.40
C MET A 128 3.90 -31.06 38.99
N GLU A 129 3.10 -30.50 39.91
CA GLU A 129 1.78 -29.94 39.64
C GLU A 129 1.88 -28.73 38.71
N GLU A 130 2.83 -27.80 38.95
CA GLU A 130 3.11 -26.64 38.08
C GLU A 130 3.51 -27.11 36.69
N MET A 131 4.42 -28.07 36.58
CA MET A 131 4.90 -28.62 35.30
C MET A 131 3.77 -29.27 34.51
N GLY A 132 2.89 -30.05 35.16
CA GLY A 132 1.72 -30.63 34.53
C GLY A 132 0.75 -29.59 33.99
N THR A 133 0.50 -28.53 34.76
CA THR A 133 -0.36 -27.41 34.35
C THR A 133 0.24 -26.66 33.14
N LEU A 134 1.54 -26.38 33.16
CA LEU A 134 2.25 -25.74 32.05
C LEU A 134 2.22 -26.62 30.81
N GLN A 135 2.44 -27.92 30.95
CA GLN A 135 2.38 -28.88 29.85
C GLN A 135 1.02 -28.88 29.16
N GLU A 136 -0.08 -28.97 29.92
CA GLU A 136 -1.44 -28.90 29.38
C GLU A 136 -1.68 -27.57 28.61
N GLN A 137 -1.19 -26.44 29.12
CA GLN A 137 -1.35 -25.14 28.48
C GLN A 137 -0.53 -25.04 27.20
N ILE A 138 0.70 -25.57 27.20
CA ILE A 138 1.60 -25.59 26.04
C ILE A 138 1.04 -26.50 24.95
N ASP A 139 0.54 -27.71 25.33
CA ASP A 139 -0.09 -28.67 24.43
C ASP A 139 -1.35 -28.07 23.78
N ALA A 140 -2.22 -27.44 24.57
CA ALA A 140 -3.47 -26.84 24.10
C ALA A 140 -3.26 -25.72 23.07
N ALA A 141 -2.11 -25.02 23.14
CA ALA A 141 -1.76 -23.91 22.25
C ALA A 141 -0.73 -24.28 21.17
N ASP A 142 -0.35 -25.56 21.03
CA ASP A 142 0.71 -26.05 20.14
C ASP A 142 2.04 -25.29 20.35
N GLY A 143 2.33 -24.95 21.61
CA GLY A 143 3.46 -24.11 21.99
C GLY A 143 4.84 -24.71 21.72
N TRP A 144 4.96 -26.04 21.67
CA TRP A 144 6.23 -26.74 21.40
C TRP A 144 6.83 -26.40 20.02
N THR A 145 6.00 -25.97 19.09
CA THR A 145 6.42 -25.62 17.72
C THR A 145 6.77 -24.12 17.57
N LEU A 146 6.74 -23.35 18.69
CA LEU A 146 6.90 -21.89 18.67
C LEU A 146 8.19 -21.44 17.95
N ASP A 147 9.34 -22.02 18.31
CA ASP A 147 10.62 -21.61 17.67
C ASP A 147 10.62 -21.89 16.17
N ASN A 148 10.03 -23.00 15.73
CA ASN A 148 9.88 -23.29 14.30
C ASN A 148 8.89 -22.34 13.60
N GLN A 149 7.77 -21.99 14.26
CA GLN A 149 6.82 -20.98 13.73
C GLN A 149 7.48 -19.60 13.58
N LEU A 150 8.30 -19.20 14.57
CA LEU A 150 9.09 -17.95 14.51
C LEU A 150 10.05 -17.97 13.33
N GLU A 151 10.81 -19.05 13.14
CA GLU A 151 11.79 -19.18 12.07
C GLU A 151 11.11 -19.13 10.69
N ILE A 152 10.05 -19.90 10.49
CA ILE A 152 9.27 -19.91 9.24
C ILE A 152 8.72 -18.51 8.93
N ALA A 153 8.12 -17.83 9.90
CA ALA A 153 7.53 -16.50 9.68
C ALA A 153 8.61 -15.44 9.41
N MET A 154 9.74 -15.49 10.13
CA MET A 154 10.87 -14.59 9.91
C MET A 154 11.53 -14.81 8.54
N GLU A 155 11.65 -16.05 8.08
CA GLU A 155 12.19 -16.38 6.78
C GLU A 155 11.25 -15.92 5.66
N ALA A 156 9.95 -16.23 5.75
CA ALA A 156 8.93 -15.88 4.77
C ALA A 156 8.80 -14.36 4.56
N LEU A 157 8.90 -13.58 5.64
CA LEU A 157 8.87 -12.12 5.60
C LEU A 157 10.26 -11.51 5.44
N ARG A 158 11.29 -12.34 5.24
CA ARG A 158 12.68 -11.91 5.04
C ARG A 158 13.15 -10.91 6.10
N CYS A 159 12.90 -11.25 7.37
CA CYS A 159 13.41 -10.48 8.48
C CYS A 159 14.94 -10.44 8.47
N PRO A 160 15.56 -9.36 8.99
CA PRO A 160 17.02 -9.33 9.21
C PRO A 160 17.51 -10.48 10.09
N PRO A 161 18.83 -10.75 10.11
CA PRO A 161 19.38 -11.78 10.98
C PRO A 161 18.92 -11.64 12.43
N SER A 162 18.64 -12.76 13.07
CA SER A 162 18.02 -12.85 14.39
C SER A 162 18.80 -12.16 15.52
N ASP A 163 20.12 -12.10 15.38
CA ASP A 163 21.09 -11.55 16.34
C ASP A 163 21.36 -10.03 16.18
N TRP A 164 20.80 -9.41 15.12
CA TRP A 164 21.00 -7.98 14.89
C TRP A 164 20.18 -7.12 15.84
N GLY A 165 20.77 -5.99 16.26
CA GLY A 165 20.05 -4.92 16.98
C GLY A 165 19.18 -4.11 16.01
N VAL A 166 18.02 -3.63 16.48
CA VAL A 166 17.03 -2.96 15.63
C VAL A 166 17.31 -1.48 15.38
N GLU A 167 18.29 -0.86 16.04
CA GLU A 167 18.56 0.59 15.91
C GLU A 167 18.97 0.98 14.48
N SER A 168 19.87 0.20 13.87
CA SER A 168 20.46 0.47 12.55
C SER A 168 19.60 0.03 11.38
N LEU A 169 18.45 -0.58 11.64
CA LEU A 169 17.58 -1.13 10.60
C LEU A 169 16.78 -0.04 9.88
N SER A 170 16.58 -0.24 8.59
CA SER A 170 15.69 0.58 7.76
C SER A 170 14.23 0.49 8.23
N GLY A 171 13.40 1.48 7.86
CA GLY A 171 11.98 1.48 8.18
C GLY A 171 11.24 0.24 7.66
N GLY A 172 11.60 -0.24 6.46
CA GLY A 172 11.03 -1.46 5.88
C GLY A 172 11.39 -2.73 6.66
N GLU A 173 12.63 -2.84 7.14
CA GLU A 173 13.07 -3.96 7.99
C GLU A 173 12.34 -3.96 9.34
N LYS A 174 12.26 -2.81 10.00
CA LYS A 174 11.48 -2.65 11.25
C LYS A 174 10.03 -3.05 11.06
N ARG A 175 9.45 -2.71 9.92
CA ARG A 175 8.07 -3.06 9.61
C ARG A 175 7.86 -4.56 9.43
N ARG A 176 8.77 -5.25 8.74
CA ARG A 176 8.72 -6.72 8.62
C ARG A 176 8.79 -7.43 9.97
N ILE A 177 9.68 -6.98 10.86
CA ILE A 177 9.77 -7.49 12.22
C ILE A 177 8.46 -7.28 12.99
N ALA A 178 7.87 -6.07 12.93
CA ALA A 178 6.62 -5.76 13.61
C ALA A 178 5.45 -6.58 13.06
N LEU A 179 5.38 -6.78 11.74
CA LEU A 179 4.38 -7.64 11.10
C LEU A 179 4.54 -9.08 11.59
N THR A 180 5.76 -9.63 11.56
CA THR A 180 6.04 -10.99 12.06
C THR A 180 5.62 -11.15 13.51
N ARG A 181 6.00 -10.21 14.38
CA ARG A 181 5.57 -10.18 15.79
C ARG A 181 4.06 -10.24 15.94
N LEU A 182 3.35 -9.44 15.15
CA LEU A 182 1.89 -9.36 15.20
C LEU A 182 1.20 -10.65 14.71
N LEU A 183 1.71 -11.28 13.65
CA LEU A 183 1.19 -12.54 13.14
C LEU A 183 1.39 -13.69 14.12
N ILE A 184 2.52 -13.71 14.85
CA ILE A 184 2.80 -14.68 15.92
C ILE A 184 1.88 -14.47 17.13
N GLN A 185 1.52 -13.22 17.45
CA GLN A 185 0.60 -12.89 18.54
C GLN A 185 -0.80 -13.46 18.34
N LYS A 186 -1.24 -13.65 17.08
CA LYS A 186 -2.54 -14.22 16.69
C LYS A 186 -3.75 -13.55 17.38
N PRO A 187 -3.91 -12.22 17.35
CA PRO A 187 -5.06 -11.56 17.98
C PRO A 187 -6.37 -11.90 17.29
N ASP A 188 -7.52 -11.78 18.00
CA ASP A 188 -8.85 -12.05 17.42
C ASP A 188 -9.23 -11.06 16.32
N ILE A 189 -8.72 -9.81 16.39
CA ILE A 189 -8.84 -8.79 15.34
C ILE A 189 -7.44 -8.33 14.96
N LEU A 190 -7.12 -8.48 13.69
CA LEU A 190 -5.87 -8.05 13.09
C LEU A 190 -6.11 -6.79 12.26
N LEU A 191 -5.52 -5.68 12.65
CA LEU A 191 -5.59 -4.40 11.95
C LEU A 191 -4.26 -4.13 11.25
N LEU A 192 -4.25 -4.08 9.91
CA LEU A 192 -3.04 -3.95 9.10
C LEU A 192 -3.10 -2.68 8.25
N ASP A 193 -2.24 -1.71 8.55
CA ASP A 193 -2.13 -0.47 7.77
C ASP A 193 -0.97 -0.60 6.77
N GLU A 194 -1.28 -0.81 5.48
CA GLU A 194 -0.35 -1.03 4.36
C GLU A 194 0.63 -2.22 4.57
N PRO A 195 0.17 -3.44 4.87
CA PRO A 195 1.04 -4.56 5.22
C PRO A 195 1.95 -5.02 4.07
N THR A 196 1.58 -4.77 2.83
CA THR A 196 2.32 -5.19 1.63
C THR A 196 3.48 -4.25 1.27
N ASN A 197 3.51 -3.02 1.81
CA ASN A 197 4.58 -2.07 1.54
C ASN A 197 5.93 -2.59 2.02
N HIS A 198 6.95 -2.49 1.16
CA HIS A 198 8.31 -2.99 1.38
C HIS A 198 8.46 -4.51 1.45
N LEU A 199 7.41 -5.28 1.11
CA LEU A 199 7.49 -6.71 0.88
C LEU A 199 7.77 -6.96 -0.61
N ASP A 200 8.51 -8.02 -0.90
CA ASP A 200 8.61 -8.52 -2.28
C ASP A 200 7.45 -9.46 -2.62
N ALA A 201 7.30 -9.78 -3.90
CA ALA A 201 6.16 -10.56 -4.39
C ALA A 201 5.99 -11.92 -3.70
N GLU A 202 7.09 -12.59 -3.35
CA GLU A 202 7.05 -13.89 -2.67
C GLU A 202 6.55 -13.77 -1.23
N SER A 203 7.06 -12.76 -0.48
CA SER A 203 6.57 -12.46 0.87
C SER A 203 5.11 -12.03 0.87
N VAL A 204 4.68 -11.28 -0.15
CA VAL A 204 3.26 -10.90 -0.33
C VAL A 204 2.39 -12.14 -0.56
N THR A 205 2.81 -13.07 -1.44
CA THR A 205 2.08 -14.33 -1.69
C THR A 205 1.96 -15.18 -0.42
N TRP A 206 3.03 -15.29 0.35
CA TRP A 206 2.98 -16.00 1.63
C TRP A 206 2.00 -15.33 2.61
N LEU A 207 2.04 -14.00 2.72
CA LEU A 207 1.13 -13.24 3.58
C LEU A 207 -0.34 -13.40 3.15
N GLU A 208 -0.63 -13.40 1.84
CA GLU A 208 -1.96 -13.69 1.30
C GLU A 208 -2.49 -15.02 1.80
N ASN A 209 -1.71 -16.09 1.65
CA ASN A 209 -2.10 -17.42 2.07
C ASN A 209 -2.30 -17.51 3.60
N HIS A 210 -1.39 -16.91 4.36
CA HIS A 210 -1.49 -16.85 5.82
C HIS A 210 -2.76 -16.13 6.29
N LEU A 211 -3.11 -14.99 5.67
CA LEU A 211 -4.30 -14.22 6.05
C LEU A 211 -5.61 -14.85 5.58
N LYS A 212 -5.61 -15.62 4.49
CA LYS A 212 -6.79 -16.43 4.08
C LYS A 212 -7.17 -17.45 5.15
N GLU A 213 -6.16 -18.13 5.69
CA GLU A 213 -6.33 -19.17 6.71
C GLU A 213 -6.48 -18.62 8.12
N TYR A 214 -6.23 -17.33 8.34
CA TYR A 214 -6.28 -16.70 9.65
C TYR A 214 -7.67 -16.82 10.27
N ALA A 215 -7.79 -17.38 11.47
CA ALA A 215 -9.09 -17.62 12.11
C ALA A 215 -9.80 -16.34 12.59
N GLY A 216 -9.05 -15.32 12.99
CA GLY A 216 -9.56 -14.03 13.45
C GLY A 216 -10.10 -13.13 12.33
N ALA A 217 -10.74 -12.03 12.73
CA ALA A 217 -11.12 -10.98 11.79
C ALA A 217 -9.87 -10.21 11.33
N VAL A 218 -9.80 -9.88 10.03
CA VAL A 218 -8.71 -9.10 9.47
C VAL A 218 -9.28 -7.85 8.81
N LEU A 219 -8.84 -6.68 9.24
CA LEU A 219 -9.11 -5.42 8.57
C LEU A 219 -7.79 -4.88 8.03
N MET A 220 -7.77 -4.56 6.75
CA MET A 220 -6.54 -4.09 6.12
C MET A 220 -6.76 -2.86 5.28
N ILE A 221 -5.82 -1.93 5.33
CA ILE A 221 -5.66 -0.85 4.37
C ILE A 221 -4.52 -1.27 3.48
N THR A 222 -4.75 -1.37 2.18
CA THR A 222 -3.68 -1.58 1.20
C THR A 222 -4.09 -1.05 -0.15
N HIS A 223 -3.11 -0.67 -0.94
CA HIS A 223 -3.27 -0.27 -2.32
C HIS A 223 -2.96 -1.42 -3.30
N ASP A 224 -2.51 -2.56 -2.79
CA ASP A 224 -2.32 -3.78 -3.57
C ASP A 224 -3.68 -4.43 -3.89
N ARG A 225 -4.12 -4.26 -5.13
CA ARG A 225 -5.44 -4.70 -5.61
C ARG A 225 -5.54 -6.21 -5.73
N TYR A 226 -4.45 -6.89 -6.12
CA TYR A 226 -4.39 -8.35 -6.16
C TYR A 226 -4.53 -8.94 -4.77
N PHE A 227 -3.83 -8.35 -3.81
CA PHE A 227 -3.92 -8.74 -2.41
C PHE A 227 -5.35 -8.60 -1.89
N LEU A 228 -6.01 -7.46 -2.17
CA LEU A 228 -7.42 -7.26 -1.82
C LEU A 228 -8.32 -8.28 -2.52
N ASP A 229 -8.12 -8.53 -3.81
CA ASP A 229 -8.97 -9.45 -4.57
C ASP A 229 -8.87 -10.89 -4.06
N ASN A 230 -7.68 -11.28 -3.62
CA ASN A 230 -7.37 -12.64 -3.16
C ASN A 230 -7.76 -12.90 -1.69
N VAL A 231 -7.68 -11.91 -0.82
CA VAL A 231 -7.79 -12.11 0.64
C VAL A 231 -9.15 -11.69 1.19
N VAL A 232 -9.77 -10.62 0.65
CA VAL A 232 -10.94 -10.03 1.29
C VAL A 232 -12.27 -10.57 0.74
N GLY A 233 -13.25 -10.72 1.63
CA GLY A 233 -14.65 -11.00 1.27
C GLY A 233 -15.55 -9.76 1.36
N TRP A 234 -15.02 -8.65 1.89
CA TRP A 234 -15.73 -7.39 2.04
C TRP A 234 -14.81 -6.20 1.78
N ILE A 235 -15.33 -5.18 1.13
CA ILE A 235 -14.67 -3.88 0.98
C ILE A 235 -15.47 -2.81 1.71
N LEU A 236 -14.80 -2.05 2.56
CA LEU A 236 -15.33 -0.87 3.23
C LEU A 236 -14.74 0.38 2.59
N GLU A 237 -15.52 1.07 1.78
CA GLU A 237 -15.09 2.34 1.20
C GLU A 237 -15.40 3.50 2.15
N LEU A 238 -14.40 4.33 2.43
CA LEU A 238 -14.55 5.60 3.13
C LEU A 238 -14.44 6.74 2.12
N ASP A 239 -15.52 7.54 2.00
CA ASP A 239 -15.57 8.68 1.10
C ASP A 239 -16.31 9.85 1.76
N ARG A 240 -15.65 11.03 1.86
CA ARG A 240 -16.23 12.29 2.37
C ARG A 240 -16.95 12.14 3.72
N GLY A 241 -16.33 11.43 4.65
CA GLY A 241 -16.87 11.18 5.98
C GLY A 241 -17.99 10.14 6.05
N LYS A 242 -18.37 9.55 4.93
CA LYS A 242 -19.34 8.45 4.82
C LYS A 242 -18.63 7.12 4.63
N TYR A 243 -19.35 6.04 4.87
CA TYR A 243 -18.88 4.68 4.66
C TYR A 243 -19.83 3.90 3.78
N PHE A 244 -19.28 3.03 2.93
CA PHE A 244 -20.03 2.20 2.00
C PHE A 244 -19.48 0.77 2.06
N PRO A 245 -20.19 -0.18 2.70
CA PRO A 245 -19.79 -1.58 2.70
C PRO A 245 -20.20 -2.27 1.41
N TYR A 246 -19.30 -3.04 0.82
CA TYR A 246 -19.54 -3.86 -0.36
C TYR A 246 -19.16 -5.30 -0.04
N GLU A 247 -20.09 -6.22 -0.23
CA GLU A 247 -19.82 -7.64 -0.16
C GLU A 247 -19.14 -8.09 -1.46
N GLY A 248 -18.07 -8.86 -1.33
CA GLY A 248 -17.25 -9.38 -2.40
C GLY A 248 -15.81 -8.87 -2.34
N ASN A 249 -15.04 -9.28 -3.35
CA ASN A 249 -13.64 -8.90 -3.52
C ASN A 249 -13.49 -7.51 -4.18
N TYR A 250 -12.25 -7.13 -4.48
CA TYR A 250 -11.95 -5.82 -5.06
C TYR A 250 -12.57 -5.63 -6.46
N SER A 251 -12.57 -6.65 -7.30
CA SER A 251 -13.18 -6.62 -8.64
C SER A 251 -14.69 -6.37 -8.56
N THR A 252 -15.39 -7.08 -7.68
CA THR A 252 -16.82 -6.88 -7.40
C THR A 252 -17.12 -5.47 -6.88
N TYR A 253 -16.25 -4.94 -6.02
CA TYR A 253 -16.34 -3.57 -5.52
C TYR A 253 -16.28 -2.54 -6.65
N LEU A 254 -15.34 -2.68 -7.60
CA LEU A 254 -15.22 -1.76 -8.73
C LEU A 254 -16.50 -1.69 -9.57
N GLU A 255 -17.12 -2.84 -9.85
CA GLU A 255 -18.38 -2.90 -10.59
C GLU A 255 -19.52 -2.21 -9.84
N LYS A 256 -19.64 -2.49 -8.53
CA LYS A 256 -20.69 -1.90 -7.68
C LYS A 256 -20.49 -0.38 -7.51
N LYS A 257 -19.22 0.05 -7.35
CA LYS A 257 -18.86 1.47 -7.28
C LYS A 257 -19.19 2.20 -8.58
N ALA A 258 -18.86 1.62 -9.74
CA ALA A 258 -19.17 2.22 -11.02
C ALA A 258 -20.70 2.46 -11.19
N LYS A 259 -21.53 1.48 -10.84
CA LYS A 259 -23.00 1.60 -10.85
C LYS A 259 -23.49 2.69 -9.89
N ARG A 260 -22.93 2.76 -8.67
CA ARG A 260 -23.27 3.82 -7.70
C ARG A 260 -22.94 5.20 -8.25
N LEU A 261 -21.74 5.40 -8.79
CA LEU A 261 -21.31 6.69 -9.34
C LEU A 261 -22.16 7.11 -10.54
N GLU A 262 -22.55 6.17 -11.40
CA GLU A 262 -23.45 6.44 -12.52
C GLU A 262 -24.84 6.88 -12.03
N GLN A 263 -25.35 6.25 -10.98
CA GLN A 263 -26.63 6.65 -10.37
C GLN A 263 -26.52 8.04 -9.72
N GLU A 264 -25.45 8.30 -8.96
CA GLU A 264 -25.19 9.62 -8.35
C GLU A 264 -25.10 10.72 -9.40
N ASP A 265 -24.47 10.47 -10.54
CA ASP A 265 -24.34 11.42 -11.66
C ASP A 265 -25.69 11.69 -12.34
N ARG A 266 -26.51 10.65 -12.53
CA ARG A 266 -27.88 10.80 -13.06
C ARG A 266 -28.76 11.64 -12.11
N GLU A 267 -28.66 11.37 -10.79
CA GLU A 267 -29.40 12.13 -9.77
C GLU A 267 -28.89 13.58 -9.69
N ALA A 268 -27.58 13.80 -9.77
CA ALA A 268 -26.97 15.13 -9.78
C ALA A 268 -27.40 15.94 -11.01
N THR A 269 -27.44 15.32 -12.20
CA THR A 269 -27.90 15.95 -13.44
C THR A 269 -29.39 16.29 -13.36
N GLY A 270 -30.21 15.38 -12.84
CA GLY A 270 -31.63 15.63 -12.59
C GLY A 270 -31.86 16.78 -11.60
N ARG A 271 -31.07 16.82 -10.52
CA ARG A 271 -31.11 17.87 -9.50
C ARG A 271 -30.65 19.22 -10.06
N GLN A 272 -29.59 19.25 -10.88
CA GLN A 272 -29.15 20.47 -11.55
C GLN A 272 -30.20 21.03 -12.49
N LYS A 273 -30.89 20.16 -13.22
CA LYS A 273 -32.03 20.56 -14.08
C LYS A 273 -33.16 21.16 -13.24
N ALA A 274 -33.52 20.52 -12.13
CA ALA A 274 -34.55 21.04 -11.22
C ALA A 274 -34.15 22.39 -10.59
N ILE A 275 -32.89 22.59 -10.24
CA ILE A 275 -32.35 23.86 -9.74
C ILE A 275 -32.46 24.94 -10.83
N ASN A 276 -32.09 24.64 -12.07
CA ASN A 276 -32.17 25.57 -13.17
C ASN A 276 -33.63 25.95 -13.49
N ASP A 277 -34.53 24.98 -13.49
CA ASP A 277 -35.96 25.21 -13.70
C ASP A 277 -36.56 26.09 -12.59
N GLU A 278 -36.18 25.86 -11.32
CA GLU A 278 -36.62 26.71 -10.20
C GLU A 278 -35.97 28.10 -10.23
N LEU A 279 -34.68 28.21 -10.65
CA LEU A 279 -33.99 29.49 -10.85
C LEU A 279 -34.69 30.32 -11.94
N GLU A 280 -35.05 29.70 -13.05
CA GLU A 280 -35.77 30.38 -14.13
C GLU A 280 -37.15 30.85 -13.69
N TRP A 281 -37.86 30.03 -12.91
CA TRP A 281 -39.13 30.42 -12.28
C TRP A 281 -38.95 31.58 -11.28
N ILE A 282 -37.89 31.59 -10.46
CA ILE A 282 -37.59 32.68 -9.54
C ILE A 282 -37.25 33.98 -10.28
N ARG A 283 -36.56 33.90 -11.42
CA ARG A 283 -36.22 35.05 -12.28
C ARG A 283 -37.42 35.63 -13.03
N GLN A 284 -38.36 34.77 -13.43
CA GLN A 284 -39.61 35.23 -14.00
C GLN A 284 -40.43 35.92 -12.92
N GLY A 285 -40.53 37.25 -12.97
CA GLY A 285 -41.30 38.04 -12.02
C GLY A 285 -42.75 37.56 -11.90
N PRO A 286 -43.43 37.71 -10.78
CA PRO A 286 -44.83 37.33 -10.61
C PRO A 286 -45.70 38.10 -11.59
N LYS A 287 -46.39 37.38 -12.50
CA LYS A 287 -47.45 37.95 -13.33
C LYS A 287 -48.67 38.12 -12.45
N GLY A 288 -48.97 39.38 -12.06
CA GLY A 288 -50.13 39.70 -11.26
C GLY A 288 -49.95 39.55 -9.74
N ARG A 289 -50.99 39.76 -8.94
CA ARG A 289 -51.06 39.82 -7.45
C ARG A 289 -50.73 38.52 -6.70
N GLN A 290 -49.92 37.61 -7.26
CA GLN A 290 -49.50 36.35 -6.58
C GLN A 290 -48.17 36.51 -5.86
N THR A 291 -48.17 36.32 -4.54
CA THR A 291 -46.98 36.21 -3.71
C THR A 291 -46.21 34.96 -4.08
N LYS A 292 -44.86 35.07 -4.26
CA LYS A 292 -43.98 33.92 -4.47
C LYS A 292 -44.17 32.90 -3.33
N SER A 293 -44.41 31.66 -3.64
CA SER A 293 -44.65 30.61 -2.65
C SER A 293 -43.38 30.40 -1.81
N LYS A 294 -43.43 30.68 -0.50
CA LYS A 294 -42.36 30.45 0.46
C LYS A 294 -41.86 28.98 0.45
N ALA A 295 -42.80 28.05 0.25
CA ALA A 295 -42.48 26.62 0.17
C ALA A 295 -41.58 26.28 -1.01
N ARG A 296 -41.76 26.94 -2.16
CA ARG A 296 -40.97 26.69 -3.37
C ARG A 296 -39.56 27.33 -3.25
N ILE A 297 -39.44 28.47 -2.60
CA ILE A 297 -38.14 29.08 -2.27
C ILE A 297 -37.38 28.21 -1.29
N ALA A 298 -38.02 27.71 -0.23
CA ALA A 298 -37.41 26.79 0.73
C ALA A 298 -36.94 25.48 0.07
N LYS A 299 -37.70 24.95 -0.88
CA LYS A 299 -37.32 23.78 -1.69
C LYS A 299 -36.07 24.05 -2.54
N PHE A 300 -36.02 25.24 -3.17
CA PHE A 300 -34.83 25.66 -3.93
C PHE A 300 -33.59 25.78 -3.03
N GLU A 301 -33.72 26.41 -1.85
CA GLU A 301 -32.63 26.53 -0.87
C GLU A 301 -32.16 25.13 -0.42
N GLN A 302 -33.04 24.19 -0.17
CA GLN A 302 -32.70 22.79 0.13
C GLN A 302 -31.95 22.09 -1.02
N LEU A 303 -32.41 22.29 -2.27
CA LEU A 303 -31.77 21.74 -3.46
C LEU A 303 -30.35 22.29 -3.64
N VAL A 304 -30.16 23.59 -3.44
CA VAL A 304 -28.84 24.25 -3.49
C VAL A 304 -27.93 23.78 -2.36
N ALA A 305 -28.42 23.71 -1.12
CA ALA A 305 -27.67 23.21 0.02
C ALA A 305 -27.21 21.75 -0.15
N SER A 306 -27.98 20.95 -0.89
CA SER A 306 -27.59 19.54 -1.21
C SER A 306 -26.55 19.41 -2.34
N GLN A 307 -26.18 20.51 -3.01
CA GLN A 307 -25.24 20.53 -4.13
C GLN A 307 -23.77 20.53 -3.70
N GLU A 308 -23.46 20.80 -2.44
CA GLU A 308 -22.08 20.93 -1.93
C GLU A 308 -21.24 19.65 -1.92
N ASN A 309 -21.81 18.49 -2.31
CA ASN A 309 -21.17 17.18 -2.26
C ASN A 309 -20.83 16.58 -3.64
N ARG A 310 -20.58 17.41 -4.66
CA ARG A 310 -20.22 16.89 -5.99
C ARG A 310 -18.86 16.19 -5.96
N ALA A 311 -18.79 14.97 -6.51
CA ALA A 311 -17.53 14.31 -6.80
C ALA A 311 -16.72 15.20 -7.76
N PRO A 312 -15.45 15.49 -7.48
CA PRO A 312 -14.60 16.15 -8.46
C PRO A 312 -14.51 15.25 -9.70
N GLY A 313 -14.54 15.87 -10.90
CA GLY A 313 -14.34 15.14 -12.15
C GLY A 313 -13.05 14.34 -12.14
N LYS A 314 -12.99 13.24 -12.91
CA LYS A 314 -11.77 12.43 -13.06
C LYS A 314 -10.62 13.34 -13.48
N ALA A 315 -9.58 13.40 -12.67
CA ALA A 315 -8.37 14.12 -12.99
C ALA A 315 -7.55 13.27 -13.97
N GLN A 316 -7.14 13.84 -15.09
CA GLN A 316 -6.33 13.16 -16.09
C GLN A 316 -4.86 13.56 -15.90
N ILE A 317 -3.98 12.59 -15.64
CA ILE A 317 -2.53 12.80 -15.68
C ILE A 317 -2.09 12.74 -17.15
N VAL A 318 -1.35 13.75 -17.60
CA VAL A 318 -0.81 13.78 -18.96
C VAL A 318 0.70 13.85 -18.88
N ILE A 319 1.37 12.95 -19.62
CA ILE A 319 2.83 12.87 -19.68
C ILE A 319 3.33 13.61 -20.93
N GLN A 320 4.29 14.50 -20.74
CA GLN A 320 4.86 15.27 -21.84
C GLN A 320 5.90 14.44 -22.59
N VAL A 321 5.75 14.35 -23.93
CA VAL A 321 6.73 13.71 -24.83
C VAL A 321 7.44 14.79 -25.63
N PRO A 322 8.70 15.13 -25.31
CA PRO A 322 9.41 16.22 -25.95
C PRO A 322 9.86 15.92 -27.40
N GLU A 323 10.23 14.67 -27.66
CA GLU A 323 10.74 14.22 -28.97
C GLU A 323 10.25 12.82 -29.30
N ARG A 324 10.07 12.51 -30.58
CA ARG A 324 9.68 11.19 -31.06
C ARG A 324 10.84 10.20 -30.89
N LEU A 325 10.57 9.01 -30.36
CA LEU A 325 11.56 7.94 -30.24
C LEU A 325 12.00 7.42 -31.62
N GLY A 326 13.30 7.18 -31.77
CA GLY A 326 13.88 6.44 -32.88
C GLY A 326 13.68 4.93 -32.74
N GLY A 327 14.17 4.18 -33.72
CA GLY A 327 14.06 2.70 -33.71
C GLY A 327 14.91 1.99 -32.64
N LYS A 328 16.01 2.62 -32.20
CA LYS A 328 16.87 2.11 -31.12
C LYS A 328 16.56 2.89 -29.84
N VAL A 329 16.19 2.16 -28.78
CA VAL A 329 15.87 2.78 -27.48
C VAL A 329 16.98 2.49 -26.48
N ILE A 330 16.99 1.33 -25.84
CA ILE A 330 18.02 0.89 -24.90
C ILE A 330 18.36 -0.57 -25.23
N GLU A 331 19.63 -0.86 -25.41
CA GLU A 331 20.14 -2.20 -25.64
C GLU A 331 21.26 -2.48 -24.65
N ALA A 332 21.09 -3.52 -23.83
CA ALA A 332 22.10 -4.02 -22.89
C ALA A 332 22.66 -5.34 -23.41
N LYS A 333 23.98 -5.51 -23.40
CA LYS A 333 24.69 -6.69 -23.88
C LYS A 333 25.65 -7.20 -22.83
N GLY A 334 25.35 -8.35 -22.26
CA GLY A 334 26.22 -9.07 -21.34
C GLY A 334 26.64 -8.27 -20.11
N ILE A 335 25.78 -7.38 -19.61
CA ILE A 335 26.12 -6.54 -18.46
C ILE A 335 26.14 -7.37 -17.18
N SER A 336 27.17 -7.15 -16.37
CA SER A 336 27.30 -7.76 -15.04
C SER A 336 27.65 -6.69 -14.01
N LYS A 337 27.18 -6.86 -12.77
CA LYS A 337 27.43 -5.95 -11.68
C LYS A 337 27.53 -6.64 -10.34
N ALA A 338 28.58 -6.30 -9.57
CA ALA A 338 28.80 -6.78 -8.22
C ALA A 338 29.15 -5.64 -7.26
N TYR A 339 28.87 -5.85 -5.98
CA TYR A 339 29.35 -5.01 -4.89
C TYR A 339 30.12 -5.88 -3.88
N GLY A 340 31.43 -5.71 -3.83
CA GLY A 340 32.31 -6.57 -3.04
C GLY A 340 32.19 -8.02 -3.50
N ASP A 341 31.79 -8.93 -2.60
CA ASP A 341 31.63 -10.35 -2.91
C ASP A 341 30.21 -10.72 -3.41
N LYS A 342 29.29 -9.74 -3.48
CA LYS A 342 27.91 -9.97 -3.90
C LYS A 342 27.75 -9.68 -5.40
N LEU A 343 27.58 -10.71 -6.19
CA LEU A 343 27.24 -10.59 -7.61
C LEU A 343 25.72 -10.37 -7.73
N LEU A 344 25.29 -9.18 -8.19
CA LEU A 344 23.89 -8.83 -8.30
C LEU A 344 23.24 -9.50 -9.51
N PHE A 345 23.86 -9.33 -10.68
CA PHE A 345 23.44 -9.98 -11.92
C PHE A 345 24.66 -10.22 -12.83
N GLU A 346 24.56 -11.27 -13.64
CA GLU A 346 25.61 -11.73 -14.53
C GLU A 346 25.05 -11.93 -15.95
N ASP A 347 25.82 -11.48 -16.96
CA ASP A 347 25.53 -11.66 -18.40
C ASP A 347 24.11 -11.22 -18.82
N LEU A 348 23.59 -10.15 -18.20
CA LEU A 348 22.27 -9.63 -18.49
C LEU A 348 22.23 -8.97 -19.87
N SER A 349 21.38 -9.48 -20.75
CA SER A 349 21.13 -8.92 -22.08
C SER A 349 19.64 -8.69 -22.28
N PHE A 350 19.26 -7.48 -22.69
CA PHE A 350 17.88 -7.15 -23.05
C PHE A 350 17.83 -5.98 -24.04
N MET A 351 16.69 -5.84 -24.69
CA MET A 351 16.42 -4.72 -25.59
C MET A 351 15.04 -4.14 -25.29
N LEU A 352 15.00 -2.85 -24.97
CA LEU A 352 13.74 -2.12 -24.80
C LEU A 352 13.13 -1.80 -26.17
N PRO A 353 12.01 -2.40 -26.56
CA PRO A 353 11.38 -2.13 -27.84
C PRO A 353 10.68 -0.77 -27.86
N PRO A 354 10.57 -0.09 -29.02
CA PRO A 354 9.80 1.14 -29.15
C PRO A 354 8.33 0.94 -28.71
N GLY A 355 7.83 1.80 -27.82
CA GLY A 355 6.49 1.67 -27.25
C GLY A 355 6.35 0.57 -26.19
N GLY A 356 7.44 -0.12 -25.84
CA GLY A 356 7.43 -1.16 -24.81
C GLY A 356 7.30 -0.60 -23.40
N ILE A 357 6.54 -1.30 -22.59
CA ILE A 357 6.46 -1.08 -21.14
C ILE A 357 7.06 -2.31 -20.47
N VAL A 358 8.20 -2.12 -19.80
CA VAL A 358 8.94 -3.20 -19.14
C VAL A 358 8.71 -3.15 -17.63
N GLY A 359 8.13 -4.20 -17.07
CA GLY A 359 8.04 -4.40 -15.64
C GLY A 359 9.32 -5.04 -15.09
N VAL A 360 9.96 -4.43 -14.12
CA VAL A 360 11.15 -4.97 -13.44
C VAL A 360 10.74 -5.51 -12.09
N ILE A 361 10.87 -6.82 -11.89
CA ILE A 361 10.45 -7.52 -10.69
C ILE A 361 11.61 -8.28 -10.04
N GLY A 362 11.43 -8.65 -8.79
CA GLY A 362 12.39 -9.48 -8.04
C GLY A 362 12.56 -9.01 -6.61
N PRO A 363 13.31 -9.77 -5.81
CA PRO A 363 13.51 -9.51 -4.39
C PRO A 363 14.15 -8.14 -4.10
N ASN A 364 13.94 -7.64 -2.88
CA ASN A 364 14.62 -6.44 -2.42
C ASN A 364 16.14 -6.69 -2.31
N GLY A 365 16.93 -5.75 -2.83
CA GLY A 365 18.39 -5.88 -2.88
C GLY A 365 18.94 -6.67 -4.07
N ALA A 366 18.09 -7.22 -4.95
CA ALA A 366 18.53 -8.01 -6.12
C ALA A 366 19.30 -7.20 -7.20
N GLY A 367 19.30 -5.87 -7.10
CA GLY A 367 20.02 -5.02 -8.07
C GLY A 367 19.12 -4.22 -9.01
N LYS A 368 17.81 -4.19 -8.81
CA LYS A 368 16.83 -3.46 -9.65
C LYS A 368 17.18 -1.97 -9.79
N SER A 369 17.30 -1.26 -8.67
CA SER A 369 17.68 0.17 -8.68
C SER A 369 19.12 0.41 -9.17
N THR A 370 20.03 -0.58 -8.99
CA THR A 370 21.38 -0.53 -9.57
C THR A 370 21.32 -0.56 -11.09
N LEU A 371 20.45 -1.37 -11.69
CA LEU A 371 20.22 -1.37 -13.14
C LEU A 371 19.76 0.01 -13.63
N PHE A 372 18.85 0.68 -12.90
CA PHE A 372 18.42 2.03 -13.25
C PHE A 372 19.56 3.06 -13.18
N ARG A 373 20.44 2.97 -12.17
CA ARG A 373 21.63 3.83 -12.08
C ARG A 373 22.60 3.59 -13.23
N ILE A 374 22.73 2.35 -13.70
CA ILE A 374 23.56 2.04 -14.87
C ILE A 374 22.92 2.62 -16.15
N ILE A 375 21.60 2.48 -16.34
CA ILE A 375 20.89 3.06 -17.49
C ILE A 375 20.98 4.60 -17.48
N THR A 376 20.93 5.23 -16.30
CA THR A 376 21.05 6.70 -16.19
C THR A 376 22.49 7.21 -16.23
N GLY A 377 23.48 6.31 -16.32
CA GLY A 377 24.90 6.66 -16.34
C GLY A 377 25.46 7.15 -14.99
N GLN A 378 24.71 6.97 -13.90
CA GLN A 378 25.18 7.27 -12.54
C GLN A 378 26.16 6.20 -12.03
N GLU A 379 26.11 5.02 -12.64
CA GLU A 379 26.98 3.89 -12.32
C GLU A 379 27.40 3.16 -13.60
N THR A 380 28.55 2.50 -13.58
CA THR A 380 29.05 1.70 -14.70
C THR A 380 28.92 0.21 -14.42
N PRO A 381 28.57 -0.61 -15.42
CA PRO A 381 28.63 -2.06 -15.27
C PRO A 381 30.09 -2.49 -15.11
N ASP A 382 30.33 -3.65 -14.48
CA ASP A 382 31.66 -4.23 -14.30
C ASP A 382 32.10 -4.96 -15.58
N SER A 383 31.16 -5.46 -16.38
CA SER A 383 31.37 -6.01 -17.73
C SER A 383 30.16 -5.77 -18.62
N GLY A 384 30.33 -5.93 -19.93
CA GLY A 384 29.30 -5.67 -20.92
C GLY A 384 29.13 -4.19 -21.25
N GLU A 385 28.12 -3.87 -22.06
CA GLU A 385 27.84 -2.49 -22.50
C GLU A 385 26.35 -2.19 -22.55
N ILE A 386 26.00 -0.92 -22.31
CA ILE A 386 24.67 -0.39 -22.54
C ILE A 386 24.76 0.66 -23.65
N ASP A 387 23.93 0.48 -24.67
CA ASP A 387 23.82 1.42 -25.79
C ASP A 387 22.45 2.10 -25.76
N ILE A 388 22.45 3.42 -25.63
CA ILE A 388 21.25 4.26 -25.54
C ILE A 388 21.09 5.04 -26.84
N GLY A 389 19.92 4.93 -27.47
CA GLY A 389 19.63 5.63 -28.73
C GLY A 389 19.78 7.15 -28.61
N SER A 390 20.31 7.79 -29.66
CA SER A 390 20.60 9.24 -29.67
C SER A 390 19.37 10.13 -29.48
N THR A 391 18.18 9.61 -29.78
CA THR A 391 16.88 10.30 -29.59
C THR A 391 16.27 10.11 -28.22
N VAL A 392 16.88 9.28 -27.36
CA VAL A 392 16.36 8.98 -26.03
C VAL A 392 16.52 10.19 -25.11
N ARG A 393 15.42 10.54 -24.46
CA ARG A 393 15.37 11.52 -23.35
C ARG A 393 14.81 10.81 -22.13
N LEU A 394 15.70 10.49 -21.18
CA LEU A 394 15.32 9.78 -19.97
C LEU A 394 14.57 10.70 -19.00
N GLY A 395 13.39 10.27 -18.56
CA GLY A 395 12.70 10.79 -17.39
C GLY A 395 12.87 9.78 -16.25
N TYR A 396 13.61 10.14 -15.20
CA TYR A 396 13.90 9.23 -14.08
C TYR A 396 13.26 9.70 -12.77
N VAL A 397 12.54 8.80 -12.12
CA VAL A 397 12.02 8.96 -10.75
C VAL A 397 12.82 8.04 -9.86
N ASP A 398 13.67 8.65 -9.02
CA ASP A 398 14.43 7.95 -7.98
C ASP A 398 13.56 7.81 -6.71
N GLN A 399 13.82 6.75 -5.94
CA GLN A 399 13.27 6.59 -4.59
C GLN A 399 13.72 7.68 -3.61
N SER A 400 14.87 8.33 -3.85
CA SER A 400 15.36 9.42 -3.00
C SER A 400 14.50 10.67 -3.20
N ARG A 401 13.71 11.00 -2.20
CA ARG A 401 12.79 12.16 -2.13
C ARG A 401 13.52 13.49 -1.85
N ASP A 402 14.85 13.52 -1.94
CA ASP A 402 15.72 14.60 -1.45
C ASP A 402 15.76 15.84 -2.37
N HIS A 403 15.09 15.80 -3.53
CA HIS A 403 15.12 16.88 -4.52
C HIS A 403 13.95 17.86 -4.44
N LEU A 404 13.08 17.74 -3.43
CA LEU A 404 11.97 18.67 -3.23
C LEU A 404 12.38 19.79 -2.25
N ASP A 405 12.07 21.04 -2.61
CA ASP A 405 12.34 22.19 -1.76
C ASP A 405 11.31 22.29 -0.61
N PRO A 406 11.71 22.03 0.64
CA PRO A 406 10.78 22.02 1.78
C PRO A 406 10.22 23.41 2.10
N SER A 407 10.76 24.50 1.56
CA SER A 407 10.32 25.86 1.78
C SER A 407 9.16 26.28 0.88
N LYS A 408 9.00 25.60 -0.28
CA LYS A 408 7.94 25.89 -1.26
C LYS A 408 6.63 25.24 -0.89
N ASN A 409 5.53 25.75 -1.43
CA ASN A 409 4.27 25.02 -1.43
C ASN A 409 4.19 24.04 -2.60
N VAL A 410 3.19 23.12 -2.56
CA VAL A 410 3.01 22.07 -3.58
C VAL A 410 2.90 22.67 -4.98
N TRP A 411 2.10 23.73 -5.15
CA TRP A 411 1.92 24.35 -6.45
C TRP A 411 3.21 24.97 -6.97
N GLU A 412 3.94 25.73 -6.14
CA GLU A 412 5.21 26.33 -6.50
C GLU A 412 6.26 25.29 -6.90
N GLU A 413 6.33 24.19 -6.15
CA GLU A 413 7.29 23.12 -6.37
C GLU A 413 7.05 22.36 -7.69
N VAL A 414 5.78 22.13 -8.04
CA VAL A 414 5.44 21.45 -9.30
C VAL A 414 5.42 22.41 -10.48
N SER A 415 4.90 23.66 -10.30
CA SER A 415 4.71 24.62 -11.39
C SER A 415 5.99 25.40 -11.75
N ASP A 416 7.00 25.43 -10.87
CA ASP A 416 8.13 26.38 -10.92
C ASP A 416 7.66 27.84 -10.96
N GLY A 417 6.47 28.13 -10.37
CA GLY A 417 5.84 29.44 -10.33
C GLY A 417 5.10 29.85 -11.61
N LEU A 418 4.95 28.96 -12.59
CA LEU A 418 4.24 29.22 -13.84
C LEU A 418 2.75 28.88 -13.72
N ASP A 419 1.86 29.75 -14.18
CA ASP A 419 0.41 29.52 -14.18
C ASP A 419 -0.04 28.48 -15.21
N TYR A 420 0.72 28.32 -16.29
CA TYR A 420 0.43 27.38 -17.37
C TYR A 420 1.64 26.52 -17.68
N VAL A 421 1.39 25.28 -18.01
CA VAL A 421 2.35 24.30 -18.50
C VAL A 421 1.91 23.85 -19.89
N LYS A 422 2.84 23.73 -20.84
CA LYS A 422 2.58 23.14 -22.13
C LYS A 422 2.65 21.62 -22.02
N VAL A 423 1.55 20.96 -22.33
CA VAL A 423 1.45 19.50 -22.36
C VAL A 423 0.97 19.09 -23.75
N ASN A 424 1.80 18.34 -24.47
CA ASN A 424 1.51 17.89 -25.85
C ASN A 424 1.05 19.03 -26.79
N GLY A 425 1.64 20.22 -26.64
CA GLY A 425 1.34 21.39 -27.47
C GLY A 425 0.14 22.23 -27.03
N HIS A 426 -0.58 21.82 -25.99
CA HIS A 426 -1.71 22.56 -25.40
C HIS A 426 -1.33 23.23 -24.09
N ASP A 427 -1.78 24.44 -23.86
CA ASP A 427 -1.61 25.13 -22.57
C ASP A 427 -2.60 24.60 -21.55
N MET A 428 -2.08 24.01 -20.46
CA MET A 428 -2.86 23.52 -19.33
C MET A 428 -2.55 24.37 -18.09
N SER A 429 -3.58 24.76 -17.33
CA SER A 429 -3.37 25.40 -16.02
C SER A 429 -2.60 24.47 -15.09
N THR A 430 -1.50 24.98 -14.50
CA THR A 430 -0.70 24.21 -13.54
C THR A 430 -1.49 23.81 -12.29
N ARG A 431 -2.49 24.59 -11.90
CA ARG A 431 -3.40 24.23 -10.81
C ARG A 431 -4.27 23.02 -11.16
N ALA A 432 -4.73 22.90 -12.42
CA ALA A 432 -5.46 21.73 -12.90
C ALA A 432 -4.51 20.52 -12.97
N TYR A 433 -3.28 20.71 -13.45
CA TYR A 433 -2.26 19.67 -13.50
C TYR A 433 -1.94 19.13 -12.10
N VAL A 434 -1.67 19.99 -11.12
CA VAL A 434 -1.44 19.60 -9.72
C VAL A 434 -2.68 18.92 -9.11
N GLY A 435 -3.88 19.36 -9.51
CA GLY A 435 -5.15 18.75 -9.13
C GLY A 435 -5.30 17.30 -9.59
N ALA A 436 -4.68 16.91 -10.72
CA ALA A 436 -4.67 15.55 -11.23
C ALA A 436 -3.95 14.56 -10.28
N PHE A 437 -3.01 15.06 -9.48
CA PHE A 437 -2.31 14.29 -8.45
C PHE A 437 -2.98 14.37 -7.07
N ASN A 438 -4.30 14.66 -7.07
CA ASN A 438 -5.14 14.72 -5.86
C ASN A 438 -4.77 15.83 -4.86
N PHE A 439 -4.12 16.92 -5.31
CA PHE A 439 -3.97 18.14 -4.53
C PHE A 439 -5.05 19.14 -4.94
N LYS A 440 -6.12 19.27 -4.15
CA LYS A 440 -7.30 20.09 -4.48
C LYS A 440 -7.38 21.33 -3.58
N GLY A 441 -7.74 22.47 -4.15
CA GLY A 441 -8.00 23.69 -3.42
C GLY A 441 -6.84 24.12 -2.52
N GLN A 442 -7.05 24.10 -1.21
CA GLN A 442 -6.04 24.53 -0.21
C GLN A 442 -4.85 23.57 -0.09
N ASP A 443 -4.97 22.30 -0.51
CA ASP A 443 -3.86 21.34 -0.45
C ASP A 443 -2.68 21.78 -1.32
N GLN A 444 -2.94 22.51 -2.40
CA GLN A 444 -1.90 23.05 -3.27
C GLN A 444 -1.04 24.12 -2.59
N GLN A 445 -1.53 24.72 -1.51
CA GLN A 445 -0.81 25.72 -0.71
C GLN A 445 -0.07 25.11 0.50
N LYS A 446 -0.21 23.80 0.74
CA LYS A 446 0.55 23.12 1.78
C LYS A 446 2.04 23.22 1.49
N ASN A 447 2.80 23.49 2.54
CA ASN A 447 4.26 23.49 2.45
C ASN A 447 4.79 22.07 2.26
N VAL A 448 5.71 21.87 1.31
CA VAL A 448 6.30 20.57 0.97
C VAL A 448 6.98 19.91 2.17
N GLY A 449 7.61 20.70 3.05
CA GLY A 449 8.23 20.18 4.27
C GLY A 449 7.26 19.56 5.27
N LYS A 450 5.95 19.88 5.17
CA LYS A 450 4.89 19.37 6.06
C LYS A 450 4.06 18.24 5.45
N LEU A 451 4.39 17.82 4.25
CA LEU A 451 3.67 16.75 3.55
C LEU A 451 4.01 15.38 4.17
N SER A 452 3.02 14.48 4.15
CA SER A 452 3.24 13.05 4.40
C SER A 452 4.14 12.42 3.33
N GLY A 453 4.67 11.22 3.59
CA GLY A 453 5.47 10.46 2.63
C GLY A 453 4.76 10.29 1.29
N GLY A 454 3.51 9.86 1.30
CA GLY A 454 2.71 9.69 0.09
C GLY A 454 2.38 11.00 -0.64
N GLU A 455 2.12 12.09 0.09
CA GLU A 455 1.95 13.41 -0.54
C GLU A 455 3.24 13.87 -1.22
N ARG A 456 4.42 13.68 -0.60
CA ARG A 456 5.72 13.99 -1.24
C ARG A 456 5.96 13.15 -2.48
N ASN A 457 5.62 11.86 -2.45
CA ASN A 457 5.74 10.99 -3.62
C ASN A 457 4.90 11.50 -4.79
N ARG A 458 3.64 11.89 -4.55
CA ARG A 458 2.78 12.49 -5.58
C ARG A 458 3.36 13.77 -6.17
N VAL A 459 3.93 14.65 -5.33
CA VAL A 459 4.61 15.88 -5.80
C VAL A 459 5.82 15.54 -6.66
N HIS A 460 6.61 14.56 -6.24
CA HIS A 460 7.79 14.11 -6.98
C HIS A 460 7.44 13.55 -8.35
N ILE A 461 6.44 12.64 -8.42
CA ILE A 461 5.94 12.09 -9.68
C ILE A 461 5.38 13.22 -10.57
N ALA A 462 4.58 14.14 -10.03
CA ALA A 462 4.02 15.25 -10.78
C ALA A 462 5.11 16.14 -11.40
N LYS A 463 6.14 16.47 -10.62
CA LYS A 463 7.27 17.29 -11.07
C LYS A 463 8.07 16.60 -12.19
N MET A 464 8.30 15.31 -12.06
CA MET A 464 9.03 14.53 -13.06
C MET A 464 8.23 14.36 -14.35
N LEU A 465 6.97 13.96 -14.28
CA LEU A 465 6.11 13.79 -15.47
C LEU A 465 5.90 15.12 -16.22
N LYS A 466 5.91 16.25 -15.49
CA LYS A 466 5.92 17.59 -16.10
C LYS A 466 7.19 17.85 -16.91
N ARG A 467 8.37 17.45 -16.39
CA ARG A 467 9.64 17.61 -17.13
C ARG A 467 9.64 16.82 -18.44
N GLY A 468 8.91 15.71 -18.43
CA GLY A 468 8.76 14.86 -19.59
C GLY A 468 10.00 14.02 -19.89
N GLY A 469 9.86 13.19 -20.91
CA GLY A 469 10.86 12.28 -21.45
C GLY A 469 10.17 11.41 -22.49
N ASN A 470 10.92 10.70 -23.32
CA ASN A 470 10.36 9.70 -24.21
C ASN A 470 10.69 8.27 -23.76
N VAL A 471 11.51 8.13 -22.72
CA VAL A 471 11.72 6.89 -21.96
C VAL A 471 11.62 7.22 -20.46
N LEU A 472 10.65 6.63 -19.78
CA LEU A 472 10.43 6.81 -18.35
C LEU A 472 11.05 5.65 -17.56
N LEU A 473 11.82 5.98 -16.53
CA LEU A 473 12.33 5.03 -15.54
C LEU A 473 11.65 5.34 -14.22
N LEU A 474 10.77 4.44 -13.77
CA LEU A 474 9.94 4.62 -12.59
C LEU A 474 10.34 3.59 -11.53
N ASP A 475 10.93 4.06 -10.41
CA ASP A 475 11.31 3.17 -9.29
C ASP A 475 10.25 3.24 -8.20
N GLU A 476 9.44 2.16 -8.08
CA GLU A 476 8.32 2.00 -7.14
C GLU A 476 7.33 3.18 -7.16
N PRO A 477 6.80 3.58 -8.33
CA PRO A 477 5.90 4.72 -8.43
C PRO A 477 4.53 4.47 -7.77
N THR A 478 4.18 3.22 -7.55
CA THR A 478 2.90 2.79 -6.98
C THR A 478 2.84 2.95 -5.46
N ASN A 479 4.00 3.01 -4.79
CA ASN A 479 4.07 3.12 -3.34
C ASN A 479 3.41 4.41 -2.83
N ASP A 480 2.58 4.29 -1.79
CA ASP A 480 1.89 5.40 -1.12
C ASP A 480 0.89 6.18 -2.01
N LEU A 481 0.57 5.72 -3.24
CA LEU A 481 -0.48 6.33 -4.06
C LEU A 481 -1.84 5.78 -3.66
N ASP A 482 -2.85 6.65 -3.60
CA ASP A 482 -4.23 6.18 -3.48
C ASP A 482 -4.74 5.58 -4.81
N VAL A 483 -5.77 4.76 -4.70
CA VAL A 483 -6.34 4.01 -5.85
C VAL A 483 -6.73 4.92 -7.02
N GLU A 484 -7.22 6.14 -6.75
CA GLU A 484 -7.64 7.08 -7.80
C GLU A 484 -6.42 7.65 -8.53
N THR A 485 -5.38 8.06 -7.79
CA THR A 485 -4.13 8.57 -8.37
C THR A 485 -3.40 7.45 -9.12
N LEU A 486 -3.40 6.22 -8.57
CA LEU A 486 -2.81 5.06 -9.22
C LEU A 486 -3.49 4.74 -10.56
N ALA A 487 -4.83 4.72 -10.59
CA ALA A 487 -5.59 4.51 -11.83
C ALA A 487 -5.32 5.61 -12.87
N ALA A 488 -5.18 6.88 -12.44
CA ALA A 488 -4.84 7.97 -13.34
C ALA A 488 -3.40 7.84 -13.88
N LEU A 489 -2.45 7.37 -13.07
CA LEU A 489 -1.07 7.08 -13.50
C LEU A 489 -1.02 5.92 -14.50
N GLU A 490 -1.78 4.85 -14.26
CA GLU A 490 -1.92 3.73 -15.20
C GLU A 490 -2.43 4.20 -16.56
N GLU A 491 -3.53 4.96 -16.58
CA GLU A 491 -4.10 5.51 -17.81
C GLU A 491 -3.09 6.42 -18.53
N ALA A 492 -2.31 7.20 -17.77
CA ALA A 492 -1.29 8.07 -18.34
C ALA A 492 -0.14 7.29 -18.99
N ILE A 493 0.32 6.19 -18.37
CA ILE A 493 1.39 5.33 -18.91
C ILE A 493 0.89 4.49 -20.09
N GLU A 494 -0.34 3.98 -20.04
CA GLU A 494 -0.98 3.26 -21.15
C GLU A 494 -1.10 4.14 -22.41
N ASN A 495 -1.41 5.42 -22.24
CA ASN A 495 -1.52 6.39 -23.34
C ASN A 495 -0.19 7.10 -23.68
N PHE A 496 0.90 6.71 -23.04
CA PHE A 496 2.20 7.33 -23.25
C PHE A 496 2.81 6.89 -24.59
N ALA A 497 3.14 7.86 -25.43
CA ALA A 497 3.72 7.60 -26.77
C ALA A 497 5.24 7.33 -26.75
N GLY A 498 5.80 6.95 -25.59
CA GLY A 498 7.19 6.59 -25.38
C GLY A 498 7.34 5.16 -24.86
N CYS A 499 8.46 4.88 -24.19
CA CYS A 499 8.71 3.63 -23.49
C CYS A 499 8.74 3.87 -21.98
N ALA A 500 8.36 2.87 -21.19
CA ALA A 500 8.49 2.92 -19.75
C ALA A 500 9.20 1.66 -19.23
N VAL A 501 10.09 1.85 -18.25
CA VAL A 501 10.66 0.77 -17.46
C VAL A 501 10.27 1.03 -16.01
N VAL A 502 9.52 0.12 -15.41
CA VAL A 502 8.88 0.33 -14.11
C VAL A 502 9.30 -0.78 -13.16
N ILE A 503 10.02 -0.42 -12.10
CA ILE A 503 10.19 -1.30 -10.95
C ILE A 503 8.92 -1.17 -10.11
N SER A 504 8.21 -2.26 -9.90
CA SER A 504 7.04 -2.27 -9.03
C SER A 504 6.81 -3.66 -8.42
N HIS A 505 6.25 -3.66 -7.21
CA HIS A 505 5.73 -4.84 -6.55
C HIS A 505 4.21 -4.97 -6.71
N ASP A 506 3.56 -3.97 -7.32
CA ASP A 506 2.13 -4.01 -7.65
C ASP A 506 1.90 -4.90 -8.88
N ARG A 507 1.51 -6.14 -8.63
CA ARG A 507 1.24 -7.16 -9.65
C ARG A 507 0.13 -6.73 -10.61
N PHE A 508 -0.93 -6.09 -10.11
CA PHE A 508 -2.04 -5.62 -10.93
C PHE A 508 -1.60 -4.53 -11.91
N PHE A 509 -0.76 -3.60 -11.44
CA PHE A 509 -0.18 -2.56 -12.27
C PHE A 509 0.67 -3.17 -13.40
N LEU A 510 1.52 -4.13 -13.07
CA LEU A 510 2.38 -4.80 -14.04
C LEU A 510 1.59 -5.67 -15.03
N ASP A 511 0.57 -6.38 -14.54
CA ASP A 511 -0.26 -7.22 -15.39
C ASP A 511 -1.05 -6.43 -16.43
N ARG A 512 -1.55 -5.26 -16.02
CA ARG A 512 -2.29 -4.37 -16.91
C ARG A 512 -1.44 -3.65 -17.94
N LEU A 513 -0.21 -3.26 -17.58
CA LEU A 513 0.59 -2.35 -18.39
C LEU A 513 1.81 -2.99 -19.04
N ALA A 514 2.45 -3.96 -18.39
CA ALA A 514 3.71 -4.51 -18.87
C ALA A 514 3.51 -5.32 -20.16
N THR A 515 4.32 -5.01 -21.15
CA THR A 515 4.47 -5.81 -22.38
C THR A 515 5.60 -6.81 -22.27
N HIS A 516 6.55 -6.54 -21.37
CA HIS A 516 7.71 -7.38 -21.09
C HIS A 516 8.01 -7.36 -19.60
N ILE A 517 8.57 -8.44 -19.09
CA ILE A 517 9.02 -8.56 -17.69
C ILE A 517 10.52 -8.81 -17.67
N LEU A 518 11.22 -8.08 -16.82
CA LEU A 518 12.62 -8.32 -16.46
C LEU A 518 12.67 -8.81 -15.01
N ALA A 519 12.79 -10.13 -14.83
CA ALA A 519 12.65 -10.78 -13.54
C ALA A 519 14.01 -11.15 -12.93
N PHE A 520 14.33 -10.58 -11.79
CA PHE A 520 15.47 -10.97 -10.96
C PHE A 520 15.07 -12.18 -10.12
N GLU A 521 15.42 -13.40 -10.57
CA GLU A 521 14.95 -14.66 -9.97
C GLU A 521 15.85 -15.18 -8.81
N GLY A 522 16.91 -14.46 -8.46
CA GLY A 522 17.92 -14.91 -7.50
C GLY A 522 19.14 -15.54 -8.17
N ASP A 523 20.12 -15.98 -7.38
CA ASP A 523 21.40 -16.56 -7.87
C ASP A 523 22.08 -15.74 -8.99
N SER A 524 21.89 -14.42 -8.96
CA SER A 524 22.41 -13.47 -9.96
C SER A 524 21.83 -13.67 -11.37
N HIS A 525 20.76 -14.46 -11.50
CA HIS A 525 20.06 -14.70 -12.77
C HIS A 525 18.94 -13.67 -12.96
N VAL A 526 18.84 -13.16 -14.19
CA VAL A 526 17.77 -12.24 -14.60
C VAL A 526 17.15 -12.77 -15.89
N GLU A 527 15.84 -13.02 -15.84
CA GLU A 527 15.07 -13.53 -16.98
C GLU A 527 14.42 -12.36 -17.75
N TRP A 528 14.56 -12.34 -19.07
CA TRP A 528 13.85 -11.44 -19.97
C TRP A 528 12.66 -12.19 -20.59
N PHE A 529 11.44 -11.77 -20.26
CA PHE A 529 10.20 -12.42 -20.68
C PHE A 529 9.31 -11.47 -21.48
N GLU A 530 8.81 -11.93 -22.64
CA GLU A 530 7.83 -11.19 -23.44
C GLU A 530 6.42 -11.60 -23.01
N GLY A 531 5.69 -10.67 -22.38
CA GLY A 531 4.37 -10.89 -21.84
C GLY A 531 4.10 -10.03 -20.60
N ASN A 532 2.90 -10.15 -20.04
CA ASN A 532 2.49 -9.48 -18.80
C ASN A 532 2.93 -10.30 -17.57
N PHE A 533 2.58 -9.81 -16.39
CA PHE A 533 2.99 -10.46 -15.13
C PHE A 533 2.35 -11.83 -14.94
N GLU A 534 1.07 -12.03 -15.29
CA GLU A 534 0.36 -13.29 -15.17
C GLU A 534 1.01 -14.37 -16.06
N ALA A 535 1.29 -14.03 -17.32
CA ALA A 535 1.97 -14.92 -18.26
C ALA A 535 3.39 -15.31 -17.80
N TYR A 536 4.12 -14.38 -17.19
CA TYR A 536 5.42 -14.67 -16.58
C TYR A 536 5.29 -15.62 -15.38
N GLU A 537 4.31 -15.42 -14.50
CA GLU A 537 4.09 -16.32 -13.37
C GLU A 537 3.75 -17.75 -13.80
N GLU A 538 2.91 -17.88 -14.83
CA GLU A 538 2.61 -19.19 -15.42
C GLU A 538 3.87 -19.87 -15.99
N ASP A 539 4.71 -19.10 -16.68
CA ASP A 539 5.99 -19.60 -17.19
C ASP A 539 6.93 -20.01 -16.07
N LYS A 540 7.06 -19.16 -15.02
CA LYS A 540 7.87 -19.45 -13.84
C LYS A 540 7.43 -20.74 -13.14
N ARG A 541 6.12 -20.94 -12.95
CA ARG A 541 5.57 -22.19 -12.39
C ARG A 541 5.85 -23.41 -13.26
N ARG A 542 5.78 -23.26 -14.58
CA ARG A 542 6.10 -24.33 -15.52
C ARG A 542 7.58 -24.72 -15.47
N ARG A 543 8.51 -23.72 -15.30
CA ARG A 543 9.96 -23.94 -15.22
C ARG A 543 10.41 -24.51 -13.86
N LEU A 544 9.86 -24.00 -12.77
CA LEU A 544 10.33 -24.28 -11.40
C LEU A 544 9.43 -25.25 -10.61
N GLY A 545 8.20 -25.54 -11.07
CA GLY A 545 7.25 -26.40 -10.37
C GLY A 545 6.89 -25.85 -8.97
N ASP A 546 6.75 -26.73 -7.98
CA ASP A 546 6.39 -26.38 -6.59
C ASP A 546 7.42 -25.48 -5.89
N ALA A 547 8.63 -25.36 -6.43
CA ALA A 547 9.64 -24.44 -5.89
C ALA A 547 9.36 -22.97 -6.22
N ALA A 548 8.49 -22.69 -7.20
CA ALA A 548 8.16 -21.34 -7.63
C ALA A 548 7.49 -20.50 -6.54
N ASP A 549 6.72 -21.14 -5.65
CA ASP A 549 5.89 -20.46 -4.61
C ASP A 549 6.58 -20.44 -3.23
N ARG A 550 7.80 -20.95 -3.08
CA ARG A 550 8.52 -20.93 -1.80
C ARG A 550 9.42 -19.70 -1.71
N PRO A 551 9.18 -18.78 -0.77
CA PRO A 551 10.11 -17.67 -0.52
C PRO A 551 11.44 -18.24 -0.03
N THR A 552 12.49 -18.06 -0.81
CA THR A 552 13.85 -18.44 -0.45
C THR A 552 14.69 -17.20 -0.16
N ARG A 553 15.59 -17.27 0.83
CA ARG A 553 16.56 -16.20 1.05
C ARG A 553 17.38 -15.99 -0.22
N LEU A 554 17.58 -14.72 -0.60
CA LEU A 554 18.46 -14.35 -1.70
C LEU A 554 19.83 -14.99 -1.49
N ALA A 555 20.16 -15.95 -2.33
CA ALA A 555 21.53 -16.43 -2.49
C ALA A 555 22.21 -15.56 -3.56
N TYR A 556 23.39 -15.06 -3.26
CA TYR A 556 24.23 -14.38 -4.25
C TYR A 556 25.38 -15.34 -4.62
N LYS A 557 25.63 -15.49 -5.91
CA LYS A 557 26.86 -16.14 -6.35
C LYS A 557 28.05 -15.36 -5.80
N LYS A 558 29.02 -16.05 -5.22
CA LYS A 558 30.30 -15.42 -4.87
C LYS A 558 31.09 -15.20 -6.16
N LEU A 559 31.62 -14.00 -6.33
CA LEU A 559 32.58 -13.74 -7.40
C LEU A 559 33.75 -14.71 -7.25
N THR A 560 33.82 -15.70 -8.10
CA THR A 560 35.05 -16.49 -8.32
C THR A 560 35.98 -15.62 -9.14
N ARG A 561 37.02 -15.07 -8.49
CA ARG A 561 38.12 -14.37 -9.14
C ARG A 561 38.99 -15.32 -9.93
#